data_3a94c62881231062c898212e3a1ba0ee
#
_entry.id   3a94c62881231062c898212e3a1ba0ee
#
_cell.length_a   1.000
_cell.length_b   1.000
_cell.length_c   1.000
_cell.angle_alpha   90.00
_cell.angle_beta   90.00
_cell.angle_gamma   90.00
#
_symmetry.space_group_name_H-M   'P 1'
#
loop_
_entity.id
_entity.type
_entity.pdbx_description
1 polymer ?
#
loop_
_entity_poly.entity_id
_entity_poly.type
_entity_poly.pdbx_seq_one_letter_code
_entity_poly.pdbx_strand_id
1 'polypeptide(L)'
;MMSEREASANIGDSLYKRLGGYDAIAAAVSDLMPRLRSDPKLWVYWKGKSLESRRRGDQLLVDFLCAAFGGPAFYAGPDMKTSHEGLGITNEEWDITLGHIGAALDALGVATQEKSEVLAAAASLKGDIVEA
;
A
#
# COMPACT_ATOMS: atom_id res chain seq x y z
N MET A 1 -9.72 10.87 24.98
CA MET A 1 -11.12 10.51 24.91
C MET A 1 -11.47 9.99 23.51
N MET A 2 -12.08 8.88 23.45
CA MET A 2 -12.60 8.41 22.20
C MET A 2 -13.77 9.30 21.80
N SER A 3 -13.69 9.91 20.64
CA SER A 3 -14.74 10.78 20.16
C SER A 3 -15.89 9.99 19.57
N GLU A 4 -17.05 10.63 19.46
CA GLU A 4 -18.16 10.03 18.73
C GLU A 4 -17.78 9.69 17.31
N ARG A 5 -16.94 10.51 16.70
CA ARG A 5 -16.44 10.28 15.36
C ARG A 5 -15.65 8.98 15.26
N GLU A 6 -14.82 8.69 16.24
CA GLU A 6 -14.05 7.43 16.27
C GLU A 6 -14.97 6.22 16.42
N ALA A 7 -15.94 6.31 17.32
CA ALA A 7 -16.91 5.24 17.50
C ALA A 7 -17.72 5.02 16.22
N SER A 8 -18.16 6.09 15.58
CA SER A 8 -18.89 6.04 14.31
C SER A 8 -18.02 5.43 13.19
N ALA A 9 -16.74 5.80 13.15
CA ALA A 9 -15.83 5.31 12.14
C ALA A 9 -15.63 3.80 12.20
N ASN A 10 -15.89 3.17 13.35
CA ASN A 10 -15.75 1.73 13.51
C ASN A 10 -17.01 0.96 13.15
N ILE A 11 -18.08 1.66 12.76
CA ILE A 11 -19.36 1.04 12.47
C ILE A 11 -19.77 1.36 11.03
N GLY A 12 -19.51 0.41 10.12
CA GLY A 12 -19.95 0.53 8.74
C GLY A 12 -19.10 1.41 7.85
N ASP A 13 -18.11 2.11 8.38
CA ASP A 13 -17.23 2.92 7.55
C ASP A 13 -16.21 2.03 6.83
N SER A 14 -15.89 2.40 5.58
CA SER A 14 -14.86 1.71 4.81
C SER A 14 -13.49 1.86 5.47
N LEU A 15 -12.59 0.94 5.16
CA LEU A 15 -11.20 1.08 5.58
C LEU A 15 -10.61 2.40 5.08
N TYR A 16 -10.93 2.79 3.85
CA TYR A 16 -10.52 4.07 3.28
C TYR A 16 -10.85 5.23 4.22
N LYS A 17 -12.09 5.31 4.67
CA LYS A 17 -12.56 6.39 5.54
C LYS A 17 -11.90 6.32 6.91
N ARG A 18 -11.78 5.12 7.47
CA ARG A 18 -11.18 4.93 8.80
C ARG A 18 -9.68 5.27 8.81
N LEU A 19 -8.99 5.12 7.69
CA LEU A 19 -7.59 5.52 7.56
C LEU A 19 -7.42 7.03 7.46
N GLY A 20 -8.45 7.76 7.04
CA GLY A 20 -8.39 9.20 6.90
C GLY A 20 -8.54 9.70 5.45
N GLY A 21 -8.92 8.82 4.54
CA GLY A 21 -9.20 9.19 3.16
C GLY A 21 -7.97 9.31 2.28
N TYR A 22 -8.12 9.99 1.18
CA TYR A 22 -7.09 10.11 0.14
C TYR A 22 -5.76 10.64 0.69
N ASP A 23 -5.80 11.72 1.45
CA ASP A 23 -4.56 12.34 1.94
C ASP A 23 -3.78 11.40 2.86
N ALA A 24 -4.46 10.62 3.69
CA ALA A 24 -3.81 9.65 4.56
C ALA A 24 -3.17 8.53 3.76
N ILE A 25 -3.85 8.04 2.74
CA ILE A 25 -3.33 6.97 1.88
C ILE A 25 -2.14 7.49 1.07
N ALA A 26 -2.23 8.71 0.53
CA ALA A 26 -1.12 9.34 -0.19
C ALA A 26 0.09 9.51 0.73
N ALA A 27 -0.12 9.92 1.98
CA ALA A 27 0.95 10.04 2.96
C ALA A 27 1.61 8.68 3.25
N ALA A 28 0.81 7.62 3.34
CA ALA A 28 1.32 6.28 3.56
C ALA A 28 2.19 5.82 2.39
N VAL A 29 1.77 6.05 1.17
CA VAL A 29 2.55 5.71 -0.03
C VAL A 29 3.84 6.54 -0.08
N SER A 30 3.77 7.82 0.27
CA SER A 30 4.94 8.69 0.31
C SER A 30 5.98 8.24 1.35
N ASP A 31 5.55 7.64 2.45
CA ASP A 31 6.46 7.07 3.44
C ASP A 31 6.97 5.69 2.99
N LEU A 32 6.10 4.87 2.43
CA LEU A 32 6.43 3.51 2.04
C LEU A 32 7.44 3.42 0.89
N MET A 33 7.20 4.17 -0.18
CA MET A 33 7.96 3.96 -1.41
C MET A 33 9.46 4.25 -1.27
N PRO A 34 9.90 5.29 -0.55
CA PRO A 34 11.33 5.45 -0.28
C PRO A 34 11.93 4.28 0.50
N ARG A 35 11.17 3.67 1.41
CA ARG A 35 11.63 2.48 2.15
C ARG A 35 11.88 1.31 1.21
N LEU A 36 10.97 1.08 0.27
CA LEU A 36 11.11 -0.02 -0.70
C LEU A 36 12.27 0.25 -1.66
N ARG A 37 12.35 1.47 -2.20
CA ARG A 37 13.37 1.83 -3.19
C ARG A 37 14.78 1.88 -2.64
N SER A 38 14.95 2.04 -1.33
CA SER A 38 16.27 2.05 -0.70
C SER A 38 16.62 0.72 -0.04
N ASP A 39 15.72 -0.25 -0.02
CA ASP A 39 16.00 -1.56 0.54
C ASP A 39 17.03 -2.30 -0.32
N PRO A 40 18.08 -2.87 0.30
CA PRO A 40 19.15 -3.54 -0.48
C PRO A 40 18.67 -4.72 -1.32
N LYS A 41 17.54 -5.33 -0.99
CA LYS A 41 17.01 -6.46 -1.75
C LYS A 41 15.92 -6.05 -2.74
N LEU A 42 15.34 -4.86 -2.61
CA LEU A 42 14.21 -4.44 -3.44
C LEU A 42 14.56 -3.35 -4.45
N TRP A 43 15.61 -2.57 -4.24
CA TRP A 43 15.92 -1.40 -5.06
C TRP A 43 16.06 -1.73 -6.55
N VAL A 44 16.46 -2.95 -6.88
CA VAL A 44 16.68 -3.38 -8.28
C VAL A 44 15.43 -3.25 -9.15
N TYR A 45 14.24 -3.33 -8.53
CA TYR A 45 12.99 -3.21 -9.27
C TYR A 45 12.72 -1.80 -9.78
N TRP A 46 13.45 -0.81 -9.27
CA TRP A 46 13.34 0.58 -9.72
C TRP A 46 14.59 1.06 -10.46
N LYS A 47 15.58 0.18 -10.62
CA LYS A 47 16.82 0.51 -11.32
C LYS A 47 16.50 0.97 -12.75
N GLY A 48 17.06 2.12 -13.13
CA GLY A 48 16.87 2.66 -14.47
C GLY A 48 15.56 3.37 -14.72
N LYS A 49 14.66 3.40 -13.73
CA LYS A 49 13.41 4.14 -13.88
C LYS A 49 13.61 5.62 -13.60
N SER A 50 13.01 6.47 -14.43
CA SER A 50 13.07 7.92 -14.24
C SER A 50 12.25 8.35 -13.03
N LEU A 51 12.50 9.57 -12.56
CA LEU A 51 11.69 10.17 -11.50
C LEU A 51 10.22 10.25 -11.91
N GLU A 52 9.97 10.62 -13.16
CA GLU A 52 8.61 10.72 -13.68
C GLU A 52 7.91 9.35 -13.67
N SER A 53 8.59 8.30 -14.11
CA SER A 53 8.04 6.94 -14.07
C SER A 53 7.70 6.51 -12.64
N ARG A 54 8.59 6.84 -11.69
CA ARG A 54 8.35 6.51 -10.27
C ARG A 54 7.15 7.27 -9.72
N ARG A 55 7.02 8.55 -10.05
CA ARG A 55 5.86 9.35 -9.62
C ARG A 55 4.54 8.80 -10.14
N ARG A 56 4.54 8.37 -11.42
CA ARG A 56 3.34 7.75 -11.99
C ARG A 56 2.99 6.45 -11.29
N GLY A 57 3.99 5.63 -10.99
CA GLY A 57 3.79 4.39 -10.26
C GLY A 57 3.24 4.64 -8.86
N ASP A 58 3.79 5.62 -8.15
CA ASP A 58 3.33 5.98 -6.83
C ASP A 58 1.88 6.46 -6.85
N GLN A 59 1.51 7.28 -7.85
CA GLN A 59 0.14 7.76 -7.99
C GLN A 59 -0.82 6.61 -8.31
N LEU A 60 -0.41 5.68 -9.17
CA LEU A 60 -1.22 4.50 -9.46
C LEU A 60 -1.44 3.66 -8.19
N LEU A 61 -0.43 3.55 -7.35
CA LEU A 61 -0.57 2.82 -6.09
C LEU A 61 -1.56 3.51 -5.15
N VAL A 62 -1.49 4.84 -5.04
CA VAL A 62 -2.48 5.59 -4.26
C VAL A 62 -3.89 5.31 -4.76
N ASP A 63 -4.09 5.40 -6.07
CA ASP A 63 -5.40 5.17 -6.67
C ASP A 63 -5.90 3.75 -6.44
N PHE A 64 -5.02 2.77 -6.60
CA PHE A 64 -5.34 1.37 -6.35
C PHE A 64 -5.79 1.15 -4.91
N LEU A 65 -5.02 1.66 -3.96
CA LEU A 65 -5.34 1.48 -2.54
C LEU A 65 -6.64 2.19 -2.16
N CYS A 66 -6.85 3.40 -2.66
CA CYS A 66 -8.10 4.11 -2.41
C CYS A 66 -9.30 3.29 -2.89
N ALA A 67 -9.24 2.75 -4.10
CA ALA A 67 -10.30 1.92 -4.64
C ALA A 67 -10.45 0.61 -3.86
N ALA A 68 -9.33 -0.05 -3.56
CA ALA A 68 -9.34 -1.32 -2.85
C ALA A 68 -9.91 -1.21 -1.43
N PHE A 69 -9.72 -0.06 -0.80
CA PHE A 69 -10.17 0.16 0.58
C PHE A 69 -11.56 0.81 0.66
N GLY A 70 -12.25 0.91 -0.47
CA GLY A 70 -13.64 1.36 -0.50
C GLY A 70 -13.84 2.86 -0.68
N GLY A 71 -12.82 3.58 -1.13
CA GLY A 71 -12.91 5.00 -1.41
C GLY A 71 -13.55 5.29 -2.77
N PRO A 72 -13.85 6.59 -3.03
CA PRO A 72 -14.49 7.01 -4.28
C PRO A 72 -13.48 7.20 -5.41
N ALA A 73 -12.57 6.26 -5.59
CA ALA A 73 -11.53 6.31 -6.59
C ALA A 73 -11.79 5.26 -7.66
N PHE A 74 -11.33 5.56 -8.87
CA PHE A 74 -11.37 4.62 -9.98
C PHE A 74 -9.92 4.29 -10.38
N TYR A 75 -9.56 3.02 -10.30
CA TYR A 75 -8.23 2.58 -10.67
C TYR A 75 -8.19 2.23 -12.17
N ALA A 76 -7.43 2.99 -12.93
CA ALA A 76 -7.30 2.80 -14.38
C ALA A 76 -6.02 2.07 -14.79
N GLY A 77 -5.18 1.68 -13.85
CA GLY A 77 -3.93 0.99 -14.13
C GLY A 77 -4.10 -0.51 -14.36
N PRO A 78 -3.01 -1.22 -14.66
CA PRO A 78 -3.04 -2.68 -14.82
C PRO A 78 -3.31 -3.35 -13.47
N ASP A 79 -3.86 -4.57 -13.51
CA ASP A 79 -4.05 -5.33 -12.28
C ASP A 79 -2.69 -5.73 -11.67
N MET A 80 -2.72 -6.23 -10.45
CA MET A 80 -1.49 -6.56 -9.73
C MET A 80 -0.70 -7.67 -10.40
N LYS A 81 -1.39 -8.66 -10.97
CA LYS A 81 -0.72 -9.73 -11.67
C LYS A 81 0.01 -9.21 -12.91
N THR A 82 -0.68 -8.42 -13.73
CA THR A 82 -0.10 -7.87 -14.95
C THR A 82 1.07 -6.92 -14.63
N SER A 83 0.92 -6.07 -13.62
CA SER A 83 1.95 -5.08 -13.28
C SER A 83 3.21 -5.70 -12.68
N HIS A 84 3.11 -6.89 -12.12
CA HIS A 84 4.26 -7.57 -11.47
C HIS A 84 4.73 -8.82 -12.24
N GLU A 85 4.05 -9.18 -13.29
CA GLU A 85 4.41 -10.35 -14.11
C GLU A 85 5.81 -10.19 -14.70
N GLY A 86 6.60 -11.25 -14.59
CA GLY A 86 7.95 -11.27 -15.13
C GLY A 86 9.03 -10.66 -14.24
N LEU A 87 8.65 -10.07 -13.09
CA LEU A 87 9.65 -9.49 -12.19
C LEU A 87 10.37 -10.53 -11.34
N GLY A 88 9.77 -11.70 -11.16
CA GLY A 88 10.37 -12.77 -10.36
C GLY A 88 10.42 -12.49 -8.88
N ILE A 89 9.46 -11.74 -8.37
CA ILE A 89 9.41 -11.40 -6.94
C ILE A 89 9.28 -12.67 -6.11
N THR A 90 10.16 -12.82 -5.12
CA THR A 90 10.22 -14.00 -4.26
C THR A 90 9.36 -13.87 -3.01
N ASN A 91 9.11 -14.99 -2.33
CA ASN A 91 8.45 -14.98 -1.02
C ASN A 91 9.20 -14.12 0.00
N GLU A 92 10.53 -14.20 0.03
CA GLU A 92 11.34 -13.40 0.93
C GLU A 92 11.15 -11.92 0.67
N GLU A 93 11.19 -11.52 -0.59
CA GLU A 93 11.01 -10.11 -0.98
C GLU A 93 9.61 -9.62 -0.65
N TRP A 94 8.61 -10.48 -0.77
CA TRP A 94 7.25 -10.16 -0.36
C TRP A 94 7.15 -9.91 1.14
N ASP A 95 7.77 -10.78 1.94
CA ASP A 95 7.79 -10.61 3.40
C ASP A 95 8.49 -9.32 3.81
N ILE A 96 9.59 -8.98 3.15
CA ILE A 96 10.30 -7.71 3.36
C ILE A 96 9.36 -6.53 3.05
N THR A 97 8.62 -6.62 1.95
CA THR A 97 7.67 -5.58 1.56
C THR A 97 6.57 -5.40 2.61
N LEU A 98 6.01 -6.49 3.11
CA LEU A 98 5.00 -6.41 4.17
C LEU A 98 5.56 -5.74 5.43
N GLY A 99 6.81 -6.02 5.76
CA GLY A 99 7.49 -5.38 6.89
C GLY A 99 7.59 -3.86 6.71
N HIS A 100 7.92 -3.41 5.49
CA HIS A 100 7.98 -1.98 5.19
C HIS A 100 6.60 -1.33 5.23
N ILE A 101 5.57 -2.02 4.75
CA ILE A 101 4.20 -1.51 4.85
C ILE A 101 3.83 -1.29 6.32
N GLY A 102 4.10 -2.28 7.16
CA GLY A 102 3.84 -2.16 8.60
C GLY A 102 4.60 -0.98 9.22
N ALA A 103 5.87 -0.81 8.86
CA ALA A 103 6.69 0.28 9.39
C ALA A 103 6.15 1.66 8.96
N ALA A 104 5.70 1.78 7.71
CA ALA A 104 5.11 3.03 7.23
C ALA A 104 3.83 3.37 7.99
N LEU A 105 2.98 2.39 8.22
CA LEU A 105 1.74 2.57 8.97
C LEU A 105 2.02 2.98 10.41
N ASP A 106 3.02 2.36 11.04
CA ASP A 106 3.44 2.71 12.40
C ASP A 106 3.97 4.14 12.46
N ALA A 107 4.76 4.56 11.49
CA ALA A 107 5.32 5.89 11.43
C ALA A 107 4.24 6.97 11.33
N LEU A 108 3.11 6.64 10.74
CA LEU A 108 1.98 7.55 10.59
C LEU A 108 0.95 7.43 11.72
N GLY A 109 1.23 6.58 12.71
CA GLY A 109 0.34 6.43 13.86
C GLY A 109 -0.96 5.71 13.56
N VAL A 110 -1.00 4.88 12.53
CA VAL A 110 -2.19 4.12 12.18
C VAL A 110 -2.52 3.13 13.30
N ALA A 111 -3.79 3.09 13.71
CA ALA A 111 -4.25 2.22 14.78
C ALA A 111 -4.07 0.74 14.42
N THR A 112 -3.86 -0.10 15.43
CA THR A 112 -3.60 -1.53 15.26
C THR A 112 -4.67 -2.23 14.42
N GLN A 113 -5.93 -1.89 14.62
CA GLN A 113 -7.03 -2.49 13.87
C GLN A 113 -6.91 -2.21 12.36
N GLU A 114 -6.72 -0.96 11.98
CA GLU A 114 -6.58 -0.56 10.59
C GLU A 114 -5.29 -1.09 9.97
N LYS A 115 -4.20 -1.08 10.74
CA LYS A 115 -2.94 -1.68 10.30
C LYS A 115 -3.13 -3.16 9.95
N SER A 116 -3.81 -3.92 10.80
CA SER A 116 -4.10 -5.32 10.55
C SER A 116 -4.91 -5.52 9.27
N GLU A 117 -5.90 -4.67 9.04
CA GLU A 117 -6.72 -4.76 7.84
C GLU A 117 -5.94 -4.43 6.57
N VAL A 118 -5.06 -3.43 6.63
CA VAL A 118 -4.19 -3.09 5.48
C VAL A 118 -3.25 -4.26 5.17
N LEU A 119 -2.60 -4.81 6.20
CA LEU A 119 -1.67 -5.93 6.01
C LEU A 119 -2.37 -7.19 5.48
N ALA A 120 -3.59 -7.45 5.94
CA ALA A 120 -4.38 -8.57 5.44
C ALA A 120 -4.76 -8.38 3.98
N ALA A 121 -5.15 -7.16 3.60
CA ALA A 121 -5.45 -6.84 2.21
C ALA A 121 -4.22 -7.00 1.33
N ALA A 122 -3.06 -6.52 1.78
CA ALA A 122 -1.81 -6.69 1.05
C ALA A 122 -1.46 -8.17 0.90
N ALA A 123 -1.57 -8.94 1.97
CA ALA A 123 -1.27 -10.37 1.96
C ALA A 123 -2.14 -11.13 0.97
N SER A 124 -3.37 -10.69 0.76
CA SER A 124 -4.27 -11.32 -0.20
C SER A 124 -3.81 -11.18 -1.65
N LEU A 125 -2.89 -10.26 -1.94
CA LEU A 125 -2.35 -10.04 -3.27
C LEU A 125 -1.12 -10.89 -3.57
N LYS A 126 -0.64 -11.65 -2.60
CA LYS A 126 0.59 -12.44 -2.76
C LYS A 126 0.55 -13.34 -4.00
N GLY A 127 -0.57 -14.00 -4.24
CA GLY A 127 -0.71 -14.92 -5.37
C GLY A 127 -0.58 -14.24 -6.72
N ASP A 128 -0.87 -12.96 -6.80
CA ASP A 128 -0.75 -12.18 -8.04
C ASP A 128 0.65 -11.59 -8.23
N ILE A 129 1.40 -11.43 -7.15
CA ILE A 129 2.66 -10.68 -7.15
C ILE A 129 3.87 -11.59 -7.08
N VAL A 130 3.85 -12.61 -6.23
CA VAL A 130 4.98 -13.52 -6.02
C VAL A 130 5.01 -14.57 -7.12
N GLU A 131 6.18 -14.77 -7.72
CA GLU A 131 6.38 -15.75 -8.80
C GLU A 131 7.38 -16.84 -8.43
N ALA A 132 8.07 -16.71 -7.30
CA ALA A 132 9.09 -17.68 -6.93
C ALA A 132 8.93 -18.20 -5.51
#